data_c1d625e51d2b267d341cd943cdc8d984
#
_entry.id   c1d625e51d2b267d341cd943cdc8d984
#
_cell.length_a   1.000
_cell.length_b   1.000
_cell.length_c   1.000
_cell.angle_alpha   90.00
_cell.angle_beta   90.00
_cell.angle_gamma   90.00
#
_symmetry.space_group_name_H-M   'P 1'
#
loop_
_entity.id
_entity.type
_entity.pdbx_description
1 polymer ?
#
loop_
_entity_poly.entity_id
_entity_poly.type
_entity_poly.pdbx_seq_one_letter_code
_entity_poly.pdbx_strand_id
1 'polypeptide(L)'
;MLLHNKFVYVAYLAEGQFFSAIENWVIIIIINENFKLYCNRSILTDKTVPFNRPDITFMNKKTKNSFLIDTAVPNTHNLAKTITDKQNKYQELTNEICAMWKQKAAQVIPTVISSTAVIPQSLSQSLTTLNLHPNTYIQMQKSAILCTCSIVRNFLNYK
;
A
#
# COMPACT_ATOMS: atom_id res chain seq x y z
N MET A 1 -3.56 13.68 -25.54
CA MET A 1 -4.72 12.86 -25.89
C MET A 1 -5.17 12.09 -24.67
N LEU A 2 -6.32 12.46 -24.17
CA LEU A 2 -6.90 12.07 -22.90
C LEU A 2 -7.22 10.58 -22.88
N LEU A 3 -6.59 9.82 -22.01
CA LEU A 3 -7.07 8.49 -21.65
C LEU A 3 -8.31 8.65 -20.78
N HIS A 4 -9.45 8.65 -21.46
CA HIS A 4 -10.77 8.62 -20.85
C HIS A 4 -11.01 7.30 -20.14
N ASN A 5 -11.12 7.39 -18.83
CA ASN A 5 -12.05 6.68 -17.97
C ASN A 5 -12.47 5.26 -18.36
N LYS A 6 -11.77 4.28 -17.83
CA LYS A 6 -12.45 3.10 -17.31
C LYS A 6 -12.18 3.03 -15.82
N PHE A 7 -12.99 3.76 -15.06
CA PHE A 7 -13.12 3.55 -13.64
C PHE A 7 -13.72 2.16 -13.43
N VAL A 8 -12.88 1.18 -13.17
CA VAL A 8 -13.38 0.00 -12.51
C VAL A 8 -13.43 0.36 -11.04
N TYR A 9 -14.61 0.76 -10.58
CA TYR A 9 -14.95 0.82 -9.17
C TYR A 9 -14.89 -0.60 -8.64
N VAL A 10 -13.76 -1.03 -8.13
CA VAL A 10 -13.71 -2.11 -7.18
C VAL A 10 -13.96 -1.46 -5.82
N ALA A 11 -15.22 -1.15 -5.56
CA ALA A 11 -15.69 -0.79 -4.24
C ALA A 11 -15.59 -2.05 -3.37
N TYR A 12 -14.42 -2.31 -2.81
CA TYR A 12 -14.31 -3.19 -1.67
C TYR A 12 -14.56 -2.36 -0.42
N LEU A 13 -15.72 -2.58 0.16
CA LEU A 13 -16.05 -2.21 1.53
C LEU A 13 -15.13 -3.00 2.47
N ALA A 14 -13.90 -2.57 2.60
CA ALA A 14 -13.08 -2.96 3.72
C ALA A 14 -13.33 -1.94 4.83
N GLU A 15 -13.61 -2.41 6.02
CA GLU A 15 -13.82 -1.63 7.23
C GLU A 15 -12.60 -0.73 7.50
N GLY A 16 -12.66 0.50 7.01
CA GLY A 16 -11.62 1.51 7.23
C GLY A 16 -11.50 2.49 6.07
N GLN A 17 -12.07 3.68 6.22
CA GLN A 17 -12.01 4.76 5.22
C GLN A 17 -10.58 5.12 4.77
N PHE A 18 -9.58 4.80 5.59
CA PHE A 18 -8.17 5.04 5.28
C PHE A 18 -7.63 4.09 4.20
N PHE A 19 -7.96 2.81 4.27
CA PHE A 19 -7.59 1.83 3.25
C PHE A 19 -8.19 2.17 1.91
N SER A 20 -9.45 2.61 1.88
CA SER A 20 -10.15 3.01 0.65
C SER A 20 -9.43 4.17 -0.06
N ALA A 21 -8.86 5.11 0.66
CA ALA A 21 -8.14 6.24 0.05
C ALA A 21 -6.81 5.80 -0.58
N ILE A 22 -6.04 4.93 0.07
CA ILE A 22 -4.78 4.41 -0.47
C ILE A 22 -5.03 3.39 -1.58
N GLU A 23 -6.00 2.50 -1.43
CA GLU A 23 -6.38 1.54 -2.47
C GLU A 23 -6.87 2.24 -3.74
N ASN A 24 -7.73 3.25 -3.63
CA ASN A 24 -8.19 4.05 -4.77
C ASN A 24 -7.03 4.74 -5.48
N TRP A 25 -5.99 5.12 -4.77
CA TRP A 25 -4.83 5.80 -5.32
C TRP A 25 -3.93 4.88 -6.12
N VAL A 26 -3.66 3.68 -5.61
CA VAL A 26 -2.86 2.67 -6.30
C VAL A 26 -3.62 2.11 -7.51
N ILE A 27 -4.94 1.96 -7.41
CA ILE A 27 -5.80 1.46 -8.49
C ILE A 27 -5.83 2.42 -9.69
N ILE A 28 -5.82 3.74 -9.48
CA ILE A 28 -5.86 4.73 -10.56
C ILE A 28 -4.65 4.64 -11.51
N ILE A 29 -3.52 4.12 -11.04
CA ILE A 29 -2.27 4.11 -11.80
C ILE A 29 -2.13 2.90 -12.72
N ILE A 30 -2.89 1.84 -12.52
CA ILE A 30 -2.47 0.48 -12.93
C ILE A 30 -3.40 -0.20 -13.92
N ILE A 31 -4.33 0.48 -14.54
CA ILE A 31 -5.14 -0.15 -15.59
C ILE A 31 -4.40 -0.08 -16.93
N ASN A 32 -3.37 -0.90 -17.06
CA ASN A 32 -2.72 -1.18 -18.33
C ASN A 32 -2.48 -2.70 -18.41
N GLU A 33 -2.56 -3.27 -19.60
CA GLU A 33 -2.35 -4.70 -19.87
C GLU A 33 -1.02 -5.26 -19.33
N ASN A 34 -0.06 -4.36 -19.10
CA ASN A 34 1.27 -4.69 -18.60
C ASN A 34 1.36 -4.93 -17.09
N PHE A 35 0.27 -4.72 -16.36
CA PHE A 35 0.27 -4.78 -14.91
C PHE A 35 -0.75 -5.78 -14.37
N LYS A 36 -0.44 -6.37 -13.21
CA LYS A 36 -1.39 -7.12 -12.40
C LYS A 36 -1.43 -6.52 -11.00
N LEU A 37 -2.62 -6.38 -10.48
CA LEU A 37 -2.88 -5.86 -9.14
C LEU A 37 -3.66 -6.89 -8.33
N TYR A 38 -3.22 -7.13 -7.12
CA TYR A 38 -3.91 -7.97 -6.14
C TYR A 38 -4.08 -7.15 -4.86
N CYS A 39 -5.33 -6.90 -4.47
CA CYS A 39 -5.64 -6.18 -3.24
C CYS A 39 -6.09 -7.17 -2.18
N ASN A 40 -5.48 -7.09 -1.00
CA ASN A 40 -5.86 -7.84 0.19
C ASN A 40 -6.03 -9.37 -0.05
N ARG A 41 -5.19 -9.94 -0.89
CA ARG A 41 -5.21 -11.37 -1.23
C ARG A 41 -3.98 -12.08 -0.72
N SER A 42 -4.21 -13.28 -0.18
CA SER A 42 -3.10 -14.18 0.17
C SER A 42 -2.43 -14.69 -1.11
N ILE A 43 -1.11 -14.67 -1.10
CA ILE A 43 -0.29 -15.25 -2.15
C ILE A 43 0.03 -16.68 -1.72
N LEU A 44 -0.37 -17.63 -2.55
CA LEU A 44 -0.01 -19.02 -2.35
C LEU A 44 1.45 -19.22 -2.76
N THR A 45 2.24 -19.78 -1.89
CA THR A 45 3.68 -20.03 -2.09
C THR A 45 3.98 -21.51 -1.98
N ASP A 46 5.01 -21.97 -2.71
CA ASP A 46 5.45 -23.38 -2.65
C ASP A 46 6.04 -23.72 -1.27
N LYS A 47 6.68 -22.75 -0.65
CA LYS A 47 7.17 -22.85 0.72
C LYS A 47 6.24 -22.12 1.68
N THR A 48 6.12 -22.61 2.89
CA THR A 48 5.38 -21.93 3.94
C THR A 48 6.11 -20.64 4.33
N VAL A 49 5.46 -19.50 4.17
CA VAL A 49 5.95 -18.19 4.61
C VAL A 49 5.05 -17.68 5.75
N PRO A 50 5.60 -17.03 6.77
CA PRO A 50 4.83 -16.59 7.93
C PRO A 50 3.79 -15.51 7.58
N PHE A 51 4.10 -14.67 6.59
CA PHE A 51 3.23 -13.58 6.15
C PHE A 51 3.11 -13.60 4.62
N ASN A 52 1.92 -13.90 4.13
CA ASN A 52 1.66 -14.05 2.69
C ASN A 52 0.54 -13.14 2.16
N ARG A 53 0.06 -12.19 2.97
CA ARG A 53 -1.07 -11.33 2.61
C ARG A 53 -0.72 -9.85 2.78
N PRO A 54 0.02 -9.24 1.86
CA PRO A 54 0.20 -7.79 1.82
C PRO A 54 -1.12 -7.10 1.45
N ASP A 55 -1.24 -5.82 1.79
CA ASP A 55 -2.43 -5.04 1.45
C ASP A 55 -2.61 -4.96 -0.06
N ILE A 56 -1.53 -4.67 -0.77
CA ILE A 56 -1.52 -4.59 -2.22
C ILE A 56 -0.27 -5.28 -2.77
N THR A 57 -0.47 -6.14 -3.76
CA THR A 57 0.62 -6.68 -4.57
C THR A 57 0.48 -6.16 -5.99
N PHE A 58 1.51 -5.51 -6.47
CA PHE A 58 1.59 -4.93 -7.78
C PHE A 58 2.70 -5.58 -8.59
N MET A 59 2.39 -6.09 -9.77
CA MET A 59 3.33 -6.75 -10.66
C MET A 59 3.38 -6.03 -12.01
N ASN A 60 4.57 -5.60 -12.40
CA ASN A 60 4.84 -5.10 -13.74
C ASN A 60 5.34 -6.26 -14.61
N LYS A 61 4.52 -6.71 -15.55
CA LYS A 61 4.85 -7.82 -16.45
C LYS A 61 5.97 -7.48 -17.44
N LYS A 62 6.06 -6.20 -17.83
CA LYS A 62 7.04 -5.73 -18.81
C LYS A 62 8.44 -5.67 -18.22
N THR A 63 8.59 -5.07 -17.05
CA THR A 63 9.87 -4.94 -16.37
C THR A 63 10.22 -6.16 -15.52
N LYS A 64 9.24 -7.03 -15.25
CA LYS A 64 9.33 -8.17 -14.32
C LYS A 64 9.71 -7.74 -12.91
N ASN A 65 9.15 -6.63 -12.45
CA ASN A 65 9.29 -6.15 -11.08
C ASN A 65 7.95 -6.28 -10.36
N SER A 66 8.01 -6.71 -9.11
CA SER A 66 6.85 -6.80 -8.22
C SER A 66 7.05 -5.92 -7.00
N PHE A 67 5.97 -5.31 -6.54
CA PHE A 67 5.96 -4.45 -5.36
C PHE A 67 4.89 -4.95 -4.38
N LEU A 68 5.30 -5.15 -3.14
CA LEU A 68 4.41 -5.50 -2.04
C LEU A 68 4.22 -4.25 -1.19
N ILE A 69 3.04 -3.68 -1.26
CA ILE A 69 2.69 -2.45 -0.56
C ILE A 69 1.93 -2.84 0.70
N ASP A 70 2.42 -2.38 1.84
CA ASP A 70 1.78 -2.60 3.14
C ASP A 70 1.67 -1.27 3.88
N THR A 71 0.47 -0.94 4.33
CA THR A 71 0.13 0.37 4.85
C THR A 71 0.04 0.35 6.37
N ALA A 72 0.31 1.48 7.01
CA ALA A 72 0.07 1.65 8.44
C ALA A 72 -0.06 3.11 8.84
N VAL A 73 -0.80 3.36 9.92
CA VAL A 73 -0.96 4.68 10.52
C VAL A 73 -0.62 4.61 12.02
N PRO A 74 0.68 4.50 12.36
CA PRO A 74 1.11 4.44 13.75
C PRO A 74 1.11 5.81 14.42
N ASN A 75 1.30 5.80 15.73
CA ASN A 75 1.75 6.96 16.46
C ASN A 75 3.06 7.50 15.91
N THR A 76 3.28 8.81 15.96
CA THR A 76 4.50 9.46 15.45
C THR A 76 5.78 8.87 16.03
N HIS A 77 5.80 8.53 17.31
CA HIS A 77 6.95 7.91 17.99
C HIS A 77 7.31 6.51 17.45
N ASN A 78 6.35 5.81 16.87
CA ASN A 78 6.52 4.45 16.36
C ASN A 78 6.77 4.41 14.84
N LEU A 79 6.91 5.57 14.20
CA LEU A 79 6.97 5.69 12.74
C LEU A 79 8.14 4.87 12.15
N ALA A 80 9.36 5.12 12.63
CA ALA A 80 10.55 4.43 12.15
C ALA A 80 10.51 2.92 12.40
N LYS A 81 10.08 2.51 13.60
CA LYS A 81 9.91 1.10 13.95
C LYS A 81 8.90 0.42 13.02
N THR A 82 7.74 1.04 12.80
CA THR A 82 6.69 0.48 11.95
C THR A 82 7.18 0.30 10.51
N ILE A 83 7.95 1.26 9.97
CA ILE A 83 8.54 1.14 8.62
C ILE A 83 9.45 -0.08 8.55
N THR A 84 10.35 -0.23 9.52
CA THR A 84 11.29 -1.37 9.57
C THR A 84 10.55 -2.70 9.71
N ASP A 85 9.57 -2.77 10.60
CA ASP A 85 8.77 -3.98 10.82
C ASP A 85 8.02 -4.39 9.54
N LYS A 86 7.45 -3.42 8.80
CA LYS A 86 6.78 -3.68 7.53
C LYS A 86 7.74 -4.15 6.43
N GLN A 87 8.94 -3.57 6.35
CA GLN A 87 9.96 -4.01 5.40
C GLN A 87 10.39 -5.46 5.65
N ASN A 88 10.63 -5.81 6.90
CA ASN A 88 11.10 -7.14 7.28
C ASN A 88 10.00 -8.20 7.15
N LYS A 89 8.75 -7.82 7.43
CA LYS A 89 7.61 -8.73 7.47
C LYS A 89 7.43 -9.58 6.21
N TYR A 90 7.67 -9.02 5.05
CA TYR A 90 7.44 -9.68 3.77
C TYR A 90 8.71 -10.05 3.01
N GLN A 91 9.87 -10.02 3.65
CA GLN A 91 11.14 -10.32 2.98
C GLN A 91 11.18 -11.74 2.40
N GLU A 92 10.68 -12.72 3.15
CA GLU A 92 10.60 -14.12 2.67
C GLU A 92 9.62 -14.24 1.49
N LEU A 93 8.49 -13.54 1.56
CA LEU A 93 7.50 -13.53 0.47
C LEU A 93 8.07 -12.92 -0.82
N THR A 94 8.91 -11.89 -0.73
CA THR A 94 9.55 -11.32 -1.94
C THR A 94 10.44 -12.33 -2.65
N ASN A 95 11.17 -13.15 -1.89
CA ASN A 95 12.03 -14.20 -2.45
C ASN A 95 11.19 -15.27 -3.16
N GLU A 96 10.09 -15.72 -2.53
CA GLU A 96 9.18 -16.69 -3.14
C GLU A 96 8.49 -16.16 -4.40
N ILE A 97 8.06 -14.89 -4.40
CA ILE A 97 7.47 -14.23 -5.57
C ILE A 97 8.46 -14.18 -6.73
N CYS A 98 9.73 -13.84 -6.47
CA CYS A 98 10.77 -13.84 -7.49
C CYS A 98 10.94 -15.22 -8.12
N ALA A 99 10.95 -16.27 -7.30
CA ALA A 99 11.10 -17.64 -7.76
C ALA A 99 9.88 -18.14 -8.56
N MET A 100 8.69 -18.03 -7.98
CA MET A 100 7.45 -18.58 -8.55
C MET A 100 6.98 -17.81 -9.79
N TRP A 101 7.01 -16.49 -9.74
CA TRP A 101 6.50 -15.66 -10.83
C TRP A 101 7.58 -15.23 -11.82
N LYS A 102 8.80 -15.77 -11.67
CA LYS A 102 9.95 -15.46 -12.52
C LYS A 102 10.16 -13.94 -12.67
N GLN A 103 10.03 -13.24 -11.54
CA GLN A 103 10.28 -11.80 -11.47
C GLN A 103 11.78 -11.54 -11.35
N LYS A 104 12.25 -10.43 -11.92
CA LYS A 104 13.64 -9.97 -11.77
C LYS A 104 13.91 -9.45 -10.37
N ALA A 105 12.93 -8.76 -9.80
CA ALA A 105 12.99 -8.22 -8.46
C ALA A 105 11.60 -8.14 -7.83
N ALA A 106 11.54 -8.31 -6.52
CA ALA A 106 10.38 -8.01 -5.72
C ALA A 106 10.81 -7.15 -4.53
N GLN A 107 10.05 -6.08 -4.26
CA GLN A 107 10.38 -5.11 -3.23
C GLN A 107 9.19 -4.85 -2.33
N VAL A 108 9.43 -4.80 -1.01
CA VAL A 108 8.44 -4.32 -0.05
C VAL A 108 8.47 -2.81 -0.02
N ILE A 109 7.30 -2.19 -0.16
CA ILE A 109 7.12 -0.74 -0.09
C ILE A 109 6.22 -0.41 1.09
N PRO A 110 6.78 -0.06 2.26
CA PRO A 110 6.02 0.41 3.39
C PRO A 110 5.40 1.78 3.06
N THR A 111 4.08 1.86 3.16
CA THR A 111 3.35 3.11 3.00
C THR A 111 2.85 3.55 4.37
N VAL A 112 3.71 4.23 5.11
CA VAL A 112 3.47 4.57 6.50
C VAL A 112 3.38 6.08 6.67
N ILE A 113 2.31 6.53 7.32
CA ILE A 113 2.10 7.93 7.72
C ILE A 113 1.61 7.94 9.16
N SER A 114 2.02 8.91 9.96
CA SER A 114 1.58 8.94 11.36
C SER A 114 0.10 9.33 11.49
N SER A 115 -0.50 9.00 12.64
CA SER A 115 -1.87 9.41 12.99
C SER A 115 -2.04 10.93 13.03
N THR A 116 -0.96 11.68 13.21
CA THR A 116 -0.92 13.16 13.14
C THR A 116 -0.48 13.67 11.77
N ALA A 117 -0.49 12.81 10.76
CA ALA A 117 -0.13 13.10 9.37
C ALA A 117 1.33 13.54 9.15
N VAL A 118 2.25 13.17 10.03
CA VAL A 118 3.69 13.33 9.78
C VAL A 118 4.11 12.35 8.69
N ILE A 119 4.76 12.88 7.66
CA ILE A 119 5.25 12.11 6.51
C ILE A 119 6.72 11.79 6.72
N PRO A 120 7.11 10.51 6.76
CA PRO A 120 8.51 10.13 6.77
C PRO A 120 9.15 10.36 5.39
N GLN A 121 10.44 10.63 5.36
CA GLN A 121 11.17 10.80 4.11
C GLN A 121 11.09 9.55 3.21
N SER A 122 11.05 8.36 3.81
CA SER A 122 10.90 7.10 3.10
C SER A 122 9.60 7.01 2.27
N LEU A 123 8.53 7.68 2.69
CA LEU A 123 7.29 7.70 1.94
C LEU A 123 7.46 8.43 0.59
N SER A 124 8.17 9.54 0.56
CA SER A 124 8.46 10.25 -0.69
C SER A 124 9.24 9.37 -1.67
N GLN A 125 10.21 8.60 -1.18
CA GLN A 125 10.96 7.62 -1.98
C GLN A 125 10.05 6.51 -2.49
N SER A 126 9.16 6.00 -1.65
CA SER A 126 8.17 4.97 -2.03
C SER A 126 7.24 5.46 -3.14
N LEU A 127 6.73 6.69 -3.03
CA LEU A 127 5.87 7.30 -4.04
C LEU A 127 6.60 7.47 -5.38
N THR A 128 7.86 7.89 -5.35
CA THR A 128 8.71 8.01 -6.53
C THR A 128 8.94 6.64 -7.19
N THR A 129 9.26 5.62 -6.39
CA THR A 129 9.47 4.25 -6.88
C THR A 129 8.21 3.70 -7.57
N LEU A 130 7.03 4.02 -7.06
CA LEU A 130 5.74 3.64 -7.63
C LEU A 130 5.31 4.55 -8.78
N ASN A 131 6.09 5.57 -9.13
CA ASN A 131 5.77 6.58 -10.13
C ASN A 131 4.42 7.28 -9.87
N LEU A 132 4.16 7.60 -8.60
CA LEU A 132 2.96 8.29 -8.17
C LEU A 132 3.11 9.80 -8.26
N HIS A 133 1.98 10.49 -8.51
CA HIS A 133 2.00 11.95 -8.58
C HIS A 133 2.45 12.55 -7.23
N PRO A 134 3.30 13.58 -7.21
CA PRO A 134 3.80 14.19 -5.96
C PRO A 134 2.70 14.62 -4.98
N ASN A 135 1.53 15.05 -5.48
CA ASN A 135 0.42 15.46 -4.62
C ASN A 135 -0.28 14.29 -3.89
N THR A 136 0.14 13.05 -4.14
CA THR A 136 -0.41 11.85 -3.48
C THR A 136 -0.27 11.94 -1.97
N TYR A 137 0.87 12.43 -1.48
CA TYR A 137 1.09 12.56 -0.04
C TYR A 137 0.08 13.50 0.64
N ILE A 138 -0.37 14.57 -0.04
CA ILE A 138 -1.35 15.52 0.50
C ILE A 138 -2.69 14.81 0.77
N GLN A 139 -3.11 13.96 -0.14
CA GLN A 139 -4.34 13.20 0.01
C GLN A 139 -4.21 12.15 1.12
N MET A 140 -3.06 11.49 1.20
CA MET A 140 -2.77 10.55 2.28
C MET A 140 -2.79 11.26 3.64
N GLN A 141 -2.20 12.46 3.74
CA GLN A 141 -2.27 13.28 4.96
C GLN A 141 -3.71 13.62 5.34
N LYS A 142 -4.51 14.10 4.40
CA LYS A 142 -5.93 14.40 4.64
C LYS A 142 -6.68 13.18 5.13
N SER A 143 -6.47 12.02 4.50
CA SER A 143 -7.10 10.77 4.90
C SER A 143 -6.69 10.34 6.31
N ALA A 144 -5.40 10.41 6.65
CA ALA A 144 -4.92 10.07 7.99
C ALA A 144 -5.54 10.97 9.07
N ILE A 145 -5.59 12.27 8.85
CA ILE A 145 -6.20 13.23 9.79
C ILE A 145 -7.70 12.95 9.95
N LEU A 146 -8.43 12.80 8.84
CA LEU A 146 -9.87 12.59 8.88
C LEU A 146 -10.23 11.27 9.59
N CYS A 147 -9.49 10.19 9.31
CA CYS A 147 -9.69 8.91 9.98
C CYS A 147 -9.39 9.00 11.48
N THR A 148 -8.28 9.63 11.86
CA THR A 148 -7.93 9.84 13.26
C THR A 148 -8.99 10.66 14.00
N CYS A 149 -9.47 11.75 13.39
CA CYS A 149 -10.55 12.55 13.95
C CYS A 149 -11.86 11.75 14.10
N SER A 150 -12.18 10.91 13.12
CA SER A 150 -13.36 10.04 13.19
C SER A 150 -13.27 9.04 14.34
N ILE A 151 -12.13 8.39 14.52
CA ILE A 151 -11.89 7.45 15.63
C ILE A 151 -12.04 8.15 16.98
N VAL A 152 -11.40 9.31 17.14
CA VAL A 152 -11.48 10.09 18.37
C VAL A 152 -12.92 10.53 18.67
N ARG A 153 -13.64 11.01 17.65
CA ARG A 153 -15.05 11.42 17.79
C ARG A 153 -15.92 10.25 18.23
N ASN A 154 -15.76 9.09 17.60
CA ASN A 154 -16.51 7.89 17.98
C ASN A 154 -16.21 7.50 19.43
N PHE A 155 -14.94 7.51 19.83
CA PHE A 155 -14.55 7.22 21.21
C PHE A 155 -15.18 8.17 22.23
N LEU A 156 -15.24 9.48 21.91
CA LEU A 156 -15.83 10.49 22.81
C LEU A 156 -17.36 10.40 22.88
N ASN A 157 -18.01 9.94 21.81
CA ASN A 157 -19.47 9.81 21.77
C ASN A 157 -20.00 8.52 22.42
N TYR A 158 -19.11 7.59 22.79
CA TYR A 158 -19.45 6.35 23.48
C TYR A 158 -19.59 6.49 25.00
N LYS A 159 -19.66 7.73 25.52
CA LYS A 159 -19.89 8.01 26.97
C LYS A 159 -21.35 8.29 27.24
#